data_f8f4bd71ead439283cbf966191167fde
#
_entry.id   f8f4bd71ead439283cbf966191167fde
#
_cell.length_a   1.000
_cell.length_b   1.000
_cell.length_c   1.000
_cell.angle_alpha   90.00
_cell.angle_beta   90.00
_cell.angle_gamma   90.00
#
_symmetry.space_group_name_H-M   'P 1'
#
loop_
_entity.id
_entity.type
_entity.pdbx_description
1 polymer ?
#
loop_
_entity_poly.entity_id
_entity_poly.type
_entity_poly.pdbx_seq_one_letter_code
_entity_poly.pdbx_strand_id
1 'polypeptide(L)'
;DRAFSSEEYANMREQLINSSVREKEQNLKDLYDTARQKNFLLQSTPTGLSLAAVNDNQEPLSSDQYIQLNADQKQDIEASRGYLEGLLKDTLSAIRANDKAVSDRLSVMDGDIVQNIIDIVLYEIREKYRSHKQVSDYLDDVCRDIILHKELFMGHRPDSHEQSSGSDNRDNDDFMKRYEVNLLIDNSDLEGAPVIHEIDPTFNNLFGVLEAETQYGSLRTDFTMIRPGSLHRANGGYLIINAEDLLRDQTCWEGLKRCVREKSIVVDDILDYKGYVATKRLRPLPIPLDVKIILIGASATYHLLYNRDDDFVELFKVKADFDSSMDRTVENIENYASFISTLCFEDSLLHLDSSAVGRIIEYSAR
;
A
#
# COMPACT_ATOMS: atom_id res chain seq x y z
N ASP A 1 -6.11 23.45 -0.89
CA ASP A 1 -6.30 24.75 -0.24
C ASP A 1 -7.24 25.69 -0.99
N ARG A 2 -7.05 25.96 -2.31
CA ARG A 2 -7.90 26.94 -3.05
C ARG A 2 -9.38 26.57 -3.08
N ALA A 3 -9.77 25.31 -3.16
CA ALA A 3 -11.17 24.90 -3.21
C ALA A 3 -11.87 25.07 -1.86
N PHE A 4 -11.18 24.82 -0.76
CA PHE A 4 -11.68 25.06 0.61
C PHE A 4 -11.67 26.54 1.00
N SER A 5 -10.97 27.37 0.24
CA SER A 5 -10.96 28.83 0.39
C SER A 5 -11.99 29.51 -0.51
N SER A 6 -12.83 28.75 -1.21
CA SER A 6 -13.89 29.34 -2.06
C SER A 6 -14.96 29.97 -1.18
N GLU A 7 -15.47 31.15 -1.63
CA GLU A 7 -16.50 31.91 -0.92
C GLU A 7 -17.80 31.09 -0.78
N GLU A 8 -18.10 30.25 -1.76
CA GLU A 8 -19.27 29.37 -1.77
C GLU A 8 -19.18 28.27 -0.69
N TYR A 9 -18.04 27.65 -0.54
CA TYR A 9 -17.81 26.66 0.52
C TYR A 9 -17.86 27.31 1.91
N ALA A 10 -17.19 28.45 2.09
CA ALA A 10 -17.18 29.15 3.36
C ALA A 10 -18.62 29.55 3.78
N ASN A 11 -19.42 30.04 2.85
CA ASN A 11 -20.82 30.42 3.09
C ASN A 11 -21.67 29.19 3.46
N MET A 12 -21.56 28.08 2.75
CA MET A 12 -22.30 26.85 3.07
C MET A 12 -21.91 26.28 4.46
N ARG A 13 -20.65 26.27 4.76
CA ARG A 13 -20.14 25.83 6.07
C ARG A 13 -20.65 26.69 7.20
N GLU A 14 -20.59 28.02 7.02
CA GLU A 14 -21.10 29.00 7.98
C GLU A 14 -22.62 28.86 8.19
N GLN A 15 -23.38 28.66 7.14
CA GLN A 15 -24.83 28.43 7.23
C GLN A 15 -25.18 27.18 8.03
N LEU A 16 -24.46 26.07 7.81
CA LEU A 16 -24.66 24.82 8.56
C LEU A 16 -24.35 25.01 10.04
N ILE A 17 -23.24 25.65 10.36
CA ILE A 17 -22.83 25.91 11.74
C ILE A 17 -23.85 26.87 12.43
N ASN A 18 -24.20 27.97 11.77
CA ASN A 18 -25.13 28.96 12.32
C ASN A 18 -26.54 28.37 12.54
N SER A 19 -26.99 27.46 11.65
CA SER A 19 -28.29 26.80 11.84
C SER A 19 -28.27 25.89 13.08
N SER A 20 -27.18 25.14 13.31
CA SER A 20 -27.01 24.30 14.51
C SER A 20 -26.94 25.12 15.80
N VAL A 21 -26.18 26.21 15.77
CA VAL A 21 -26.09 27.11 16.95
C VAL A 21 -27.47 27.68 17.31
N ARG A 22 -28.24 28.12 16.34
CA ARG A 22 -29.62 28.63 16.58
C ARG A 22 -30.53 27.54 17.17
N GLU A 23 -30.49 26.34 16.63
CA GLU A 23 -31.30 25.21 17.14
C GLU A 23 -30.90 24.85 18.57
N LYS A 24 -29.62 24.85 18.88
CA LYS A 24 -29.08 24.62 20.22
C LYS A 24 -29.51 25.71 21.22
N GLU A 25 -29.42 26.97 20.81
CA GLU A 25 -29.86 28.11 21.61
C GLU A 25 -31.38 28.06 21.86
N GLN A 26 -32.18 27.67 20.87
CA GLN A 26 -33.62 27.52 21.01
C GLN A 26 -33.97 26.38 21.99
N ASN A 27 -33.36 25.21 21.84
CA ASN A 27 -33.59 24.08 22.74
C ASN A 27 -33.20 24.40 24.19
N LEU A 28 -32.11 25.12 24.41
CA LEU A 28 -31.71 25.56 25.74
C LEU A 28 -32.67 26.60 26.29
N LYS A 29 -33.10 27.56 25.47
CA LYS A 29 -34.07 28.60 25.87
C LYS A 29 -35.40 27.98 26.30
N ASP A 30 -35.95 27.04 25.54
CA ASP A 30 -37.19 26.35 25.86
C ASP A 30 -37.06 25.56 27.18
N LEU A 31 -35.90 24.97 27.44
CA LEU A 31 -35.60 24.31 28.71
C LEU A 31 -35.54 25.32 29.88
N TYR A 32 -34.86 26.46 29.69
CA TYR A 32 -34.81 27.54 30.70
C TYR A 32 -36.17 28.09 31.00
N ASP A 33 -37.02 28.37 30.01
CA ASP A 33 -38.36 28.91 30.17
C ASP A 33 -39.26 27.88 30.88
N THR A 34 -39.13 26.58 30.55
CA THR A 34 -39.91 25.52 31.25
C THR A 34 -39.47 25.34 32.68
N ALA A 35 -38.17 25.39 32.99
CA ALA A 35 -37.65 25.32 34.34
C ALA A 35 -38.14 26.49 35.18
N ARG A 36 -38.12 27.70 34.63
CA ARG A 36 -38.61 28.94 35.28
C ARG A 36 -40.13 28.88 35.60
N GLN A 37 -40.93 28.34 34.68
CA GLN A 37 -42.39 28.17 34.90
C GLN A 37 -42.67 27.20 36.04
N LYS A 38 -41.76 26.28 36.35
CA LYS A 38 -41.91 25.34 37.45
C LYS A 38 -41.13 25.70 38.73
N ASN A 39 -40.74 26.98 38.84
CA ASN A 39 -39.95 27.52 39.96
C ASN A 39 -38.59 26.79 40.17
N PHE A 40 -37.91 26.52 39.04
CA PHE A 40 -36.54 26.00 39.07
C PHE A 40 -35.60 26.91 38.28
N LEU A 41 -34.36 27.00 38.72
CA LEU A 41 -33.28 27.70 38.04
C LEU A 41 -32.28 26.68 37.52
N LEU A 42 -31.89 26.81 36.25
CA LEU A 42 -30.78 26.07 35.65
C LEU A 42 -29.49 26.80 35.97
N GLN A 43 -28.57 26.12 36.61
CA GLN A 43 -27.24 26.61 36.96
C GLN A 43 -26.16 25.85 36.19
N SER A 44 -25.17 26.56 35.62
CA SER A 44 -23.99 25.95 35.06
C SER A 44 -22.99 25.63 36.15
N THR A 45 -22.62 24.35 36.27
CA THR A 45 -21.63 23.86 37.20
C THR A 45 -20.44 23.29 36.44
N PRO A 46 -19.25 23.12 37.06
CA PRO A 46 -18.10 22.50 36.41
C PRO A 46 -18.38 21.10 35.83
N THR A 47 -19.41 20.40 36.37
CA THR A 47 -19.84 19.09 35.94
C THR A 47 -21.00 19.07 34.96
N GLY A 48 -21.54 20.26 34.57
CA GLY A 48 -22.64 20.40 33.62
C GLY A 48 -23.76 21.32 34.13
N LEU A 49 -24.99 21.16 33.61
CA LEU A 49 -26.17 21.91 34.02
C LEU A 49 -26.86 21.22 35.21
N SER A 50 -27.16 21.97 36.25
CA SER A 50 -27.88 21.49 37.42
C SER A 50 -29.20 22.28 37.67
N LEU A 51 -30.20 21.64 38.26
CA LEU A 51 -31.49 22.21 38.59
C LEU A 51 -31.52 22.57 40.05
N ALA A 52 -31.84 23.81 40.40
CA ALA A 52 -32.05 24.28 41.74
C ALA A 52 -33.49 24.82 41.86
N ALA A 53 -34.24 24.32 42.85
CA ALA A 53 -35.54 24.89 43.18
C ALA A 53 -35.37 26.32 43.74
N VAL A 54 -36.26 27.25 43.36
CA VAL A 54 -36.19 28.66 43.78
C VAL A 54 -37.39 29.03 44.66
N ASN A 55 -37.17 30.04 45.50
CA ASN A 55 -38.22 30.70 46.28
C ASN A 55 -38.98 31.73 45.46
N ASP A 56 -40.01 32.39 46.04
CA ASP A 56 -40.80 33.43 45.39
C ASP A 56 -39.96 34.65 44.93
N ASN A 57 -38.76 34.83 45.48
CA ASN A 57 -37.80 35.86 45.10
C ASN A 57 -36.84 35.43 44.00
N GLN A 58 -37.05 34.24 43.42
CA GLN A 58 -36.14 33.62 42.39
C GLN A 58 -34.74 33.33 42.89
N GLU A 59 -34.53 33.14 44.22
CA GLU A 59 -33.25 32.71 44.76
C GLU A 59 -33.27 31.19 45.07
N PRO A 60 -32.13 30.46 44.90
CA PRO A 60 -32.07 29.05 45.22
C PRO A 60 -32.48 28.75 46.64
N LEU A 61 -33.35 27.78 46.83
CA LEU A 61 -33.81 27.34 48.16
C LEU A 61 -32.64 26.79 48.97
N SER A 62 -32.44 27.38 50.18
CA SER A 62 -31.46 26.81 51.11
C SER A 62 -31.98 25.52 51.75
N SER A 63 -31.06 24.68 52.26
CA SER A 63 -31.43 23.45 52.93
C SER A 63 -32.41 23.67 54.11
N ASP A 64 -32.23 24.76 54.85
CA ASP A 64 -33.10 25.10 56.00
C ASP A 64 -34.54 25.53 55.56
N GLN A 65 -34.62 26.23 54.43
CA GLN A 65 -35.92 26.62 53.84
C GLN A 65 -36.65 25.38 53.31
N TYR A 66 -35.93 24.44 52.67
CA TYR A 66 -36.54 23.19 52.18
C TYR A 66 -37.10 22.32 53.31
N ILE A 67 -36.45 22.30 54.48
CA ILE A 67 -36.92 21.54 55.64
C ILE A 67 -38.24 22.09 56.20
N GLN A 68 -38.45 23.40 56.12
CA GLN A 68 -39.64 24.09 56.64
C GLN A 68 -40.89 23.95 55.73
N LEU A 69 -40.78 23.46 54.51
CA LEU A 69 -41.89 23.22 53.59
C LEU A 69 -42.80 22.08 54.11
N ASN A 70 -44.10 22.21 53.81
CA ASN A 70 -45.06 21.14 54.15
C ASN A 70 -44.92 19.93 53.19
N ALA A 71 -45.57 18.81 53.53
CA ALA A 71 -45.42 17.55 52.81
C ALA A 71 -45.90 17.68 51.35
N ASP A 72 -46.97 18.41 51.05
CA ASP A 72 -47.52 18.58 49.72
C ASP A 72 -46.58 19.41 48.84
N GLN A 73 -46.00 20.48 49.36
CA GLN A 73 -45.01 21.32 48.65
C GLN A 73 -43.72 20.54 48.33
N LYS A 74 -43.25 19.69 49.21
CA LYS A 74 -42.10 18.83 48.95
C LYS A 74 -42.39 17.84 47.83
N GLN A 75 -43.59 17.25 47.82
CA GLN A 75 -43.98 16.31 46.79
C GLN A 75 -44.10 17.00 45.41
N ASP A 76 -44.64 18.22 45.33
CA ASP A 76 -44.73 19.01 44.09
C ASP A 76 -43.33 19.39 43.56
N ILE A 77 -42.40 19.75 44.43
CA ILE A 77 -41.01 20.06 44.05
C ILE A 77 -40.32 18.83 43.52
N GLU A 78 -40.44 17.66 44.20
CA GLU A 78 -39.85 16.43 43.73
C GLU A 78 -40.43 15.94 42.40
N ALA A 79 -41.74 16.03 42.20
CA ALA A 79 -42.41 15.69 40.95
C ALA A 79 -41.94 16.60 39.80
N SER A 80 -41.85 17.94 40.06
CA SER A 80 -41.36 18.91 39.07
C SER A 80 -39.87 18.71 38.75
N ARG A 81 -39.09 18.35 39.78
CA ARG A 81 -37.67 18.03 39.61
C ARG A 81 -37.46 16.83 38.70
N GLY A 82 -38.18 15.70 38.99
CA GLY A 82 -38.11 14.51 38.17
C GLY A 82 -38.48 14.74 36.69
N TYR A 83 -39.54 15.55 36.46
CA TYR A 83 -39.92 15.96 35.12
C TYR A 83 -38.83 16.80 34.41
N LEU A 84 -38.25 17.78 35.09
CA LEU A 84 -37.20 18.66 34.52
C LEU A 84 -35.91 17.94 34.34
N GLU A 85 -35.53 16.98 35.17
CA GLU A 85 -34.35 16.10 34.97
C GLU A 85 -34.53 15.24 33.74
N GLY A 86 -35.71 14.68 33.50
CA GLY A 86 -36.05 14.01 32.25
C GLY A 86 -35.91 14.92 31.01
N LEU A 87 -36.52 16.10 31.07
CA LEU A 87 -36.47 17.09 29.97
C LEU A 87 -35.02 17.56 29.70
N LEU A 88 -34.22 17.79 30.76
CA LEU A 88 -32.80 18.16 30.61
C LEU A 88 -32.02 17.07 29.92
N LYS A 89 -32.23 15.80 30.29
CA LYS A 89 -31.59 14.65 29.66
C LYS A 89 -31.95 14.55 28.18
N ASP A 90 -33.23 14.70 27.84
CA ASP A 90 -33.71 14.64 26.46
C ASP A 90 -33.16 15.81 25.62
N THR A 91 -33.16 17.04 26.17
CA THR A 91 -32.59 18.22 25.51
C THR A 91 -31.10 18.07 25.24
N LEU A 92 -30.31 17.59 26.23
CA LEU A 92 -28.88 17.35 26.06
C LEU A 92 -28.61 16.23 25.03
N SER A 93 -29.47 15.21 24.98
CA SER A 93 -29.40 14.16 23.97
C SER A 93 -29.69 14.70 22.57
N ALA A 94 -30.71 15.54 22.42
CA ALA A 94 -31.05 16.21 21.16
C ALA A 94 -29.90 17.12 20.66
N ILE A 95 -29.31 17.91 21.56
CA ILE A 95 -28.15 18.75 21.24
C ILE A 95 -26.97 17.91 20.72
N ARG A 96 -26.63 16.80 21.41
CA ARG A 96 -25.55 15.90 20.97
C ARG A 96 -25.86 15.26 19.63
N ALA A 97 -27.10 14.87 19.40
CA ALA A 97 -27.53 14.30 18.12
C ALA A 97 -27.41 15.33 16.97
N ASN A 98 -27.79 16.59 17.22
CA ASN A 98 -27.64 17.67 16.25
C ASN A 98 -26.16 17.98 15.98
N ASP A 99 -25.33 18.13 17.01
CA ASP A 99 -23.88 18.36 16.87
C ASP A 99 -23.23 17.25 16.01
N LYS A 100 -23.62 16.00 16.23
CA LYS A 100 -23.16 14.86 15.42
C LYS A 100 -23.65 14.95 13.97
N ALA A 101 -24.93 15.23 13.76
CA ALA A 101 -25.50 15.34 12.41
C ALA A 101 -24.86 16.46 11.59
N VAL A 102 -24.50 17.59 12.22
CA VAL A 102 -23.78 18.68 11.55
C VAL A 102 -22.34 18.28 11.23
N SER A 103 -21.64 17.62 12.16
CA SER A 103 -20.30 17.08 11.93
C SER A 103 -20.30 16.10 10.76
N ASP A 104 -21.26 15.17 10.70
CA ASP A 104 -21.42 14.22 9.61
C ASP A 104 -21.67 14.92 8.26
N ARG A 105 -22.53 15.95 8.24
CA ARG A 105 -22.81 16.74 7.02
C ARG A 105 -21.59 17.52 6.53
N LEU A 106 -20.85 18.16 7.43
CA LEU A 106 -19.59 18.83 7.09
C LEU A 106 -18.58 17.84 6.53
N SER A 107 -18.47 16.68 7.14
CA SER A 107 -17.57 15.63 6.65
C SER A 107 -17.93 15.14 5.24
N VAL A 108 -19.21 15.00 4.91
CA VAL A 108 -19.67 14.65 3.55
C VAL A 108 -19.34 15.77 2.57
N MET A 109 -19.65 17.02 2.91
CA MET A 109 -19.37 18.17 2.06
C MET A 109 -17.87 18.33 1.76
N ASP A 110 -17.02 18.13 2.77
CA ASP A 110 -15.56 18.12 2.59
C ASP A 110 -15.12 16.98 1.67
N GLY A 111 -15.73 15.79 1.83
CA GLY A 111 -15.49 14.64 0.98
C GLY A 111 -15.83 14.87 -0.48
N ASP A 112 -16.98 15.50 -0.76
CA ASP A 112 -17.43 15.83 -2.12
C ASP A 112 -16.47 16.80 -2.83
N ILE A 113 -15.95 17.78 -2.10
CA ILE A 113 -14.95 18.72 -2.66
C ILE A 113 -13.64 17.99 -2.97
N VAL A 114 -13.15 17.16 -2.05
CA VAL A 114 -11.94 16.36 -2.27
C VAL A 114 -12.13 15.44 -3.47
N GLN A 115 -13.29 14.77 -3.58
CA GLN A 115 -13.61 13.89 -4.70
C GLN A 115 -13.56 14.65 -6.04
N ASN A 116 -14.20 15.82 -6.12
CA ASN A 116 -14.19 16.64 -7.34
C ASN A 116 -12.77 17.05 -7.76
N ILE A 117 -11.92 17.43 -6.79
CA ILE A 117 -10.52 17.78 -7.07
C ILE A 117 -9.75 16.59 -7.60
N ILE A 118 -9.90 15.42 -6.95
CA ILE A 118 -9.24 14.18 -7.35
C ILE A 118 -9.69 13.78 -8.76
N ASP A 119 -10.96 13.84 -9.06
CA ASP A 119 -11.50 13.47 -10.37
C ASP A 119 -10.94 14.36 -11.49
N ILE A 120 -10.78 15.67 -11.22
CA ILE A 120 -10.13 16.58 -12.18
C ILE A 120 -8.66 16.22 -12.39
N VAL A 121 -7.91 15.98 -11.30
CA VAL A 121 -6.47 15.69 -11.35
C VAL A 121 -6.20 14.33 -12.00
N LEU A 122 -7.02 13.32 -11.70
CA LEU A 122 -6.82 11.97 -12.21
C LEU A 122 -7.48 11.74 -13.58
N TYR A 123 -8.22 12.69 -14.12
CA TYR A 123 -8.96 12.51 -15.38
C TYR A 123 -8.06 12.02 -16.52
N GLU A 124 -6.94 12.70 -16.77
CA GLU A 124 -6.02 12.34 -17.85
C GLU A 124 -5.40 10.94 -17.64
N ILE A 125 -5.06 10.60 -16.39
CA ILE A 125 -4.49 9.30 -16.05
C ILE A 125 -5.53 8.21 -16.25
N ARG A 126 -6.76 8.40 -15.79
CA ARG A 126 -7.87 7.46 -15.96
C ARG A 126 -8.19 7.20 -17.42
N GLU A 127 -8.23 8.24 -18.25
CA GLU A 127 -8.44 8.08 -19.70
C GLU A 127 -7.29 7.33 -20.38
N LYS A 128 -6.03 7.65 -20.03
CA LYS A 128 -4.85 6.98 -20.58
C LYS A 128 -4.82 5.48 -20.26
N TYR A 129 -5.19 5.09 -19.05
CA TYR A 129 -5.13 3.70 -18.56
C TYR A 129 -6.49 3.00 -18.50
N ARG A 130 -7.51 3.52 -19.16
CA ARG A 130 -8.88 2.99 -19.16
C ARG A 130 -8.98 1.49 -19.52
N SER A 131 -8.08 0.99 -20.39
CA SER A 131 -8.03 -0.43 -20.76
C SER A 131 -7.38 -1.32 -19.70
N HIS A 132 -6.75 -0.74 -18.67
CA HIS A 132 -6.00 -1.47 -17.65
C HIS A 132 -6.79 -1.47 -16.33
N LYS A 133 -7.62 -2.51 -16.14
CA LYS A 133 -8.50 -2.61 -14.97
C LYS A 133 -7.76 -2.47 -13.64
N GLN A 134 -6.59 -3.11 -13.51
CA GLN A 134 -5.81 -3.05 -12.26
C GLN A 134 -5.36 -1.62 -11.90
N VAL A 135 -5.03 -0.81 -12.91
CA VAL A 135 -4.68 0.62 -12.69
C VAL A 135 -5.91 1.41 -12.26
N SER A 136 -7.07 1.16 -12.89
CA SER A 136 -8.33 1.81 -12.50
C SER A 136 -8.72 1.46 -11.07
N ASP A 137 -8.66 0.18 -10.70
CA ASP A 137 -8.97 -0.30 -9.35
C ASP A 137 -8.03 0.35 -8.31
N TYR A 138 -6.72 0.46 -8.62
CA TYR A 138 -5.75 1.14 -7.76
C TYR A 138 -6.06 2.64 -7.59
N LEU A 139 -6.40 3.35 -8.68
CA LEU A 139 -6.75 4.77 -8.61
C LEU A 139 -8.02 4.99 -7.77
N ASP A 140 -8.98 4.08 -7.84
CA ASP A 140 -10.19 4.13 -7.01
C ASP A 140 -9.89 3.87 -5.53
N ASP A 141 -8.93 2.99 -5.21
CA ASP A 141 -8.45 2.76 -3.86
C ASP A 141 -7.74 4.00 -3.31
N VAL A 142 -6.88 4.63 -4.11
CA VAL A 142 -6.20 5.89 -3.77
C VAL A 142 -7.22 6.99 -3.48
N CYS A 143 -8.25 7.15 -4.33
CA CYS A 143 -9.31 8.14 -4.10
C CYS A 143 -10.03 7.92 -2.77
N ARG A 144 -10.40 6.67 -2.48
CA ARG A 144 -11.05 6.31 -1.21
C ARG A 144 -10.17 6.60 0.00
N ASP A 145 -8.89 6.26 -0.08
CA ASP A 145 -7.95 6.48 1.02
C ASP A 145 -7.71 7.99 1.27
N ILE A 146 -7.57 8.80 0.22
CA ILE A 146 -7.44 10.27 0.35
C ILE A 146 -8.67 10.88 1.00
N ILE A 147 -9.88 10.45 0.62
CA ILE A 147 -11.14 10.95 1.21
C ILE A 147 -11.24 10.58 2.68
N LEU A 148 -10.84 9.35 3.05
CA LEU A 148 -10.83 8.89 4.44
C LEU A 148 -9.84 9.68 5.31
N HIS A 149 -8.71 10.09 4.74
CA HIS A 149 -7.64 10.80 5.45
C HIS A 149 -7.52 12.27 5.01
N LYS A 150 -8.61 12.85 4.52
CA LYS A 150 -8.64 14.22 3.98
C LYS A 150 -8.04 15.27 4.92
N GLU A 151 -8.17 15.07 6.22
CA GLU A 151 -7.65 15.98 7.26
C GLU A 151 -6.13 16.19 7.16
N LEU A 152 -5.39 15.15 6.78
CA LEU A 152 -3.94 15.22 6.58
C LEU A 152 -3.56 16.08 5.35
N PHE A 153 -4.42 16.11 4.33
CA PHE A 153 -4.22 16.90 3.12
C PHE A 153 -4.72 18.34 3.24
N MET A 154 -5.68 18.59 4.14
CA MET A 154 -6.26 19.92 4.35
C MET A 154 -5.42 20.82 5.26
N GLY A 155 -4.34 20.32 5.84
CA GLY A 155 -3.50 21.07 6.76
C GLY A 155 -4.19 21.44 8.09
N HIS A 156 -5.40 20.92 8.31
CA HIS A 156 -6.09 21.05 9.58
C HIS A 156 -5.53 19.99 10.54
N ARG A 157 -4.62 20.41 11.39
CA ARG A 157 -4.31 19.64 12.61
C ARG A 157 -5.50 19.78 13.54
N PRO A 158 -6.11 18.69 14.05
CA PRO A 158 -6.97 18.80 15.19
C PRO A 158 -6.18 19.50 16.30
N ASP A 159 -6.79 20.50 16.93
CA ASP A 159 -6.23 21.29 18.02
C ASP A 159 -5.69 20.38 19.14
N SER A 160 -4.49 19.88 19.00
CA SER A 160 -3.75 19.29 20.08
C SER A 160 -2.80 20.37 20.62
N HIS A 161 -3.24 20.99 21.70
CA HIS A 161 -2.39 21.76 22.60
C HIS A 161 -1.33 20.86 23.23
N GLU A 162 -0.37 20.39 22.43
CA GLU A 162 0.91 19.92 22.97
C GLU A 162 2.00 20.12 21.91
N GLN A 163 2.91 21.01 22.25
CA GLN A 163 4.17 21.23 21.54
C GLN A 163 4.99 19.93 21.56
N SER A 164 4.84 19.08 20.57
CA SER A 164 5.79 18.00 20.31
C SER A 164 6.61 18.33 19.08
N SER A 165 7.76 18.90 19.36
CA SER A 165 8.82 19.21 18.41
C SER A 165 9.32 17.92 17.73
N GLY A 166 9.19 17.82 16.40
CA GLY A 166 10.05 16.99 15.56
C GLY A 166 9.52 15.62 15.11
N SER A 167 8.43 15.06 15.65
CA SER A 167 7.87 13.77 15.19
C SER A 167 6.83 13.90 14.08
N ASP A 168 6.08 14.99 14.07
CA ASP A 168 4.91 15.19 13.20
C ASP A 168 5.22 15.23 11.69
N ASN A 169 6.40 15.71 11.27
CA ASN A 169 6.77 15.73 9.85
C ASN A 169 7.12 14.32 9.34
N ARG A 170 7.66 13.46 10.20
CA ARG A 170 8.04 12.08 9.81
C ARG A 170 6.83 11.19 9.64
N ASP A 171 5.83 11.32 10.51
CA ASP A 171 4.59 10.56 10.43
C ASP A 171 3.79 10.92 9.16
N ASN A 172 3.85 12.17 8.73
CA ASN A 172 3.23 12.61 7.49
C ASN A 172 3.99 12.12 6.25
N ASP A 173 5.34 12.14 6.26
CA ASP A 173 6.16 11.60 5.18
C ASP A 173 5.96 10.09 5.03
N ASP A 174 5.84 9.36 6.14
CA ASP A 174 5.54 7.93 6.14
C ASP A 174 4.13 7.63 5.62
N PHE A 175 3.17 8.50 5.93
CA PHE A 175 1.81 8.38 5.40
C PHE A 175 1.80 8.60 3.89
N MET A 176 2.53 9.59 3.38
CA MET A 176 2.58 9.91 1.94
C MET A 176 3.26 8.83 1.11
N LYS A 177 4.18 8.06 1.69
CA LYS A 177 4.85 6.92 1.01
C LYS A 177 3.86 5.89 0.44
N ARG A 178 2.67 5.72 1.04
CA ARG A 178 1.65 4.77 0.56
C ARG A 178 1.14 5.06 -0.86
N TYR A 179 1.31 6.31 -1.33
CA TYR A 179 0.93 6.72 -2.69
C TYR A 179 2.09 6.67 -3.68
N GLU A 180 3.29 6.33 -3.22
CA GLU A 180 4.45 6.12 -4.09
C GLU A 180 4.25 4.86 -4.94
N VAL A 181 4.87 4.85 -6.11
CA VAL A 181 4.86 3.69 -7.00
C VAL A 181 6.26 3.09 -7.03
N ASN A 182 6.39 1.83 -6.64
CA ASN A 182 7.62 1.08 -6.81
C ASN A 182 7.64 0.41 -8.19
N LEU A 183 8.35 1.01 -9.15
CA LEU A 183 8.54 0.44 -10.47
C LEU A 183 9.58 -0.68 -10.39
N LEU A 184 9.13 -1.93 -10.41
CA LEU A 184 10.04 -3.09 -10.31
C LEU A 184 10.87 -3.29 -11.56
N ILE A 185 10.28 -3.16 -12.76
CA ILE A 185 10.93 -3.38 -14.05
C ILE A 185 10.54 -2.25 -14.98
N ASP A 186 11.53 -1.64 -15.60
CA ASP A 186 11.37 -0.69 -16.70
C ASP A 186 11.88 -1.32 -18.00
N ASN A 187 10.97 -1.59 -18.92
CA ASN A 187 11.24 -2.14 -20.24
C ASN A 187 10.97 -1.10 -21.35
N SER A 188 10.88 0.18 -21.01
CA SER A 188 10.56 1.25 -21.98
C SER A 188 11.56 1.36 -23.12
N ASP A 189 12.83 1.04 -22.86
CA ASP A 189 13.92 1.14 -23.83
C ASP A 189 14.18 -0.18 -24.61
N LEU A 190 13.41 -1.24 -24.32
CA LEU A 190 13.59 -2.52 -25.00
C LEU A 190 12.86 -2.55 -26.34
N GLU A 191 13.60 -2.85 -27.43
CA GLU A 191 13.03 -3.04 -28.77
C GLU A 191 12.47 -4.45 -29.02
N GLY A 192 12.52 -5.36 -28.03
CA GLY A 192 12.06 -6.73 -28.17
C GLY A 192 11.79 -7.41 -26.84
N ALA A 193 11.69 -8.74 -26.87
CA ALA A 193 11.53 -9.52 -25.66
C ALA A 193 12.80 -9.46 -24.80
N PRO A 194 12.70 -9.32 -23.48
CA PRO A 194 13.87 -9.31 -22.59
C PRO A 194 14.62 -10.65 -22.66
N VAL A 195 15.95 -10.60 -22.75
CA VAL A 195 16.84 -11.77 -22.69
C VAL A 195 17.80 -11.56 -21.53
N ILE A 196 17.60 -12.31 -20.46
CA ILE A 196 18.38 -12.19 -19.23
C ILE A 196 19.26 -13.42 -19.07
N HIS A 197 20.56 -13.22 -18.93
CA HIS A 197 21.51 -14.26 -18.55
C HIS A 197 21.83 -14.11 -17.06
N GLU A 198 21.34 -15.05 -16.24
CA GLU A 198 21.63 -15.08 -14.81
C GLU A 198 22.87 -15.91 -14.52
N ILE A 199 23.92 -15.24 -14.09
CA ILE A 199 25.23 -15.84 -13.85
C ILE A 199 25.31 -16.46 -12.43
N ASP A 200 24.66 -15.83 -11.44
CA ASP A 200 24.64 -16.26 -10.05
C ASP A 200 23.20 -16.53 -9.60
N PRO A 201 22.63 -17.71 -9.91
CA PRO A 201 21.23 -18.03 -9.70
C PRO A 201 20.93 -18.37 -8.22
N THR A 202 21.20 -17.42 -7.33
CA THR A 202 20.78 -17.52 -5.92
C THR A 202 19.28 -17.28 -5.78
N PHE A 203 18.71 -17.67 -4.63
CA PHE A 203 17.27 -17.51 -4.39
C PHE A 203 16.83 -16.04 -4.56
N ASN A 204 17.55 -15.09 -3.96
CA ASN A 204 17.25 -13.68 -4.05
C ASN A 204 17.42 -13.12 -5.46
N ASN A 205 18.46 -13.57 -6.18
CA ASN A 205 18.70 -13.13 -7.55
C ASN A 205 17.62 -13.63 -8.53
N LEU A 206 17.07 -14.82 -8.30
CA LEU A 206 16.03 -15.40 -9.15
C LEU A 206 14.64 -14.84 -8.84
N PHE A 207 14.23 -14.86 -7.55
CA PHE A 207 12.84 -14.59 -7.13
C PHE A 207 12.65 -13.18 -6.58
N GLY A 208 13.74 -12.39 -6.46
CA GLY A 208 13.69 -11.08 -5.81
C GLY A 208 13.75 -11.18 -4.29
N VAL A 209 13.76 -10.05 -3.65
CA VAL A 209 13.89 -9.93 -2.20
C VAL A 209 13.11 -8.73 -1.67
N LEU A 210 12.56 -8.88 -0.48
CA LEU A 210 12.04 -7.78 0.33
C LEU A 210 13.13 -7.35 1.30
N GLU A 211 13.80 -6.23 1.01
CA GLU A 211 14.82 -5.65 1.87
C GLU A 211 14.20 -5.12 3.17
N ALA A 212 14.98 -5.04 4.22
CA ALA A 212 14.58 -4.48 5.49
C ALA A 212 15.65 -3.53 6.02
N GLU A 213 15.22 -2.39 6.54
CA GLU A 213 16.09 -1.43 7.20
C GLU A 213 15.98 -1.58 8.72
N THR A 214 17.10 -1.41 9.41
CA THR A 214 17.11 -1.34 10.87
C THR A 214 16.92 0.09 11.32
N GLN A 215 15.76 0.40 11.88
CA GLN A 215 15.47 1.72 12.43
C GLN A 215 15.21 1.61 13.94
N TYR A 216 16.00 2.27 14.74
CA TYR A 216 15.90 2.24 16.22
C TYR A 216 15.87 0.84 16.84
N GLY A 217 16.60 -0.13 16.24
CA GLY A 217 16.64 -1.51 16.75
C GLY A 217 15.46 -2.40 16.34
N SER A 218 14.52 -1.90 15.54
CA SER A 218 13.46 -2.67 14.90
C SER A 218 13.69 -2.77 13.39
N LEU A 219 13.35 -3.93 12.81
CA LEU A 219 13.36 -4.11 11.36
C LEU A 219 12.08 -3.51 10.79
N ARG A 220 12.26 -2.62 9.83
CA ARG A 220 11.17 -2.00 9.08
C ARG A 220 11.26 -2.40 7.62
N THR A 221 10.13 -2.78 7.04
CA THR A 221 10.01 -3.05 5.61
C THR A 221 8.78 -2.33 5.06
N ASP A 222 8.87 -1.86 3.83
CA ASP A 222 7.73 -1.34 3.08
C ASP A 222 7.79 -1.83 1.61
N PHE A 223 6.75 -1.54 0.84
CA PHE A 223 6.66 -2.02 -0.54
C PHE A 223 7.72 -1.39 -1.48
N THR A 224 8.31 -0.25 -1.12
CA THR A 224 9.38 0.39 -1.91
C THR A 224 10.71 -0.34 -1.80
N MET A 225 10.83 -1.23 -0.79
CA MET A 225 12.02 -2.06 -0.54
C MET A 225 11.98 -3.40 -1.27
N ILE A 226 10.96 -3.65 -2.10
CA ILE A 226 10.89 -4.84 -2.95
C ILE A 226 11.90 -4.68 -4.10
N ARG A 227 12.80 -5.66 -4.25
CA ARG A 227 13.76 -5.73 -5.37
C ARG A 227 13.40 -6.90 -6.29
N PRO A 228 13.35 -6.67 -7.60
CA PRO A 228 13.03 -7.71 -8.55
C PRO A 228 14.20 -8.71 -8.74
N GLY A 229 13.87 -9.98 -8.96
CA GLY A 229 14.83 -10.99 -9.42
C GLY A 229 14.84 -11.13 -10.95
N SER A 230 15.69 -12.05 -11.43
CA SER A 230 15.85 -12.32 -12.87
C SER A 230 14.58 -12.86 -13.53
N LEU A 231 13.75 -13.60 -12.79
CA LEU A 231 12.43 -14.04 -13.31
C LEU A 231 11.51 -12.85 -13.61
N HIS A 232 11.56 -11.81 -12.78
CA HIS A 232 10.80 -10.58 -13.04
C HIS A 232 11.35 -9.84 -14.25
N ARG A 233 12.68 -9.69 -14.34
CA ARG A 233 13.36 -9.00 -15.47
C ARG A 233 13.18 -9.72 -16.79
N ALA A 234 13.11 -11.06 -16.77
CA ALA A 234 12.94 -11.89 -17.96
C ALA A 234 11.47 -12.14 -18.34
N ASN A 235 10.50 -11.61 -17.57
CA ASN A 235 9.09 -11.86 -17.81
C ASN A 235 8.65 -11.29 -19.16
N GLY A 236 7.96 -12.09 -19.97
CA GLY A 236 7.64 -11.79 -21.37
C GLY A 236 8.75 -12.16 -22.34
N GLY A 237 9.87 -12.80 -21.90
CA GLY A 237 11.01 -13.11 -22.73
C GLY A 237 11.75 -14.39 -22.32
N TYR A 238 13.08 -14.30 -22.20
CA TYR A 238 13.96 -15.44 -22.05
C TYR A 238 14.86 -15.28 -20.82
N LEU A 239 14.97 -16.36 -20.03
CA LEU A 239 15.91 -16.48 -18.93
C LEU A 239 16.89 -17.59 -19.20
N ILE A 240 18.18 -17.27 -19.28
CA ILE A 240 19.27 -18.19 -19.51
C ILE A 240 19.99 -18.42 -18.19
N ILE A 241 20.14 -19.69 -17.79
CA ILE A 241 20.75 -20.08 -16.51
C ILE A 241 21.70 -21.27 -16.76
N ASN A 242 22.87 -21.27 -16.10
CA ASN A 242 23.70 -22.43 -16.00
C ASN A 242 23.09 -23.46 -15.04
N ALA A 243 22.87 -24.70 -15.51
CA ALA A 243 22.20 -25.72 -14.72
C ALA A 243 23.04 -26.18 -13.52
N GLU A 244 24.37 -26.26 -13.66
CA GLU A 244 25.27 -26.66 -12.59
C GLU A 244 25.24 -25.63 -11.44
N ASP A 245 25.22 -24.34 -11.77
CA ASP A 245 25.16 -23.27 -10.77
C ASP A 245 23.80 -23.24 -10.05
N LEU A 246 22.72 -23.40 -10.80
CA LEU A 246 21.36 -23.48 -10.26
C LEU A 246 21.18 -24.67 -9.28
N LEU A 247 21.75 -25.80 -9.62
CA LEU A 247 21.63 -27.04 -8.84
C LEU A 247 22.49 -27.07 -7.57
N ARG A 248 23.37 -26.09 -7.36
CA ARG A 248 24.12 -25.93 -6.10
C ARG A 248 23.19 -25.67 -4.90
N ASP A 249 22.08 -24.97 -5.11
CA ASP A 249 21.06 -24.78 -4.10
C ASP A 249 19.73 -25.43 -4.55
N GLN A 250 19.40 -26.55 -3.92
CA GLN A 250 18.15 -27.26 -4.20
C GLN A 250 16.92 -26.35 -4.01
N THR A 251 16.98 -25.36 -3.11
CA THR A 251 15.89 -24.42 -2.87
C THR A 251 15.60 -23.59 -4.12
N CYS A 252 16.65 -23.16 -4.84
CA CYS A 252 16.52 -22.43 -6.10
C CYS A 252 15.86 -23.27 -7.18
N TRP A 253 16.28 -24.53 -7.32
CA TRP A 253 15.71 -25.46 -8.29
C TRP A 253 14.22 -25.75 -8.03
N GLU A 254 13.85 -26.08 -6.80
CA GLU A 254 12.46 -26.33 -6.41
C GLU A 254 11.59 -25.07 -6.56
N GLY A 255 12.12 -23.90 -6.19
CA GLY A 255 11.46 -22.63 -6.38
C GLY A 255 11.19 -22.32 -7.85
N LEU A 256 12.18 -22.56 -8.72
CA LEU A 256 12.04 -22.36 -10.16
C LEU A 256 10.97 -23.27 -10.76
N LYS A 257 11.00 -24.58 -10.44
CA LYS A 257 9.97 -25.52 -10.90
C LYS A 257 8.57 -25.09 -10.46
N ARG A 258 8.41 -24.64 -9.21
CA ARG A 258 7.15 -24.13 -8.69
C ARG A 258 6.65 -22.92 -9.51
N CYS A 259 7.49 -21.91 -9.73
CA CYS A 259 7.11 -20.73 -10.49
C CYS A 259 6.69 -21.05 -11.92
N VAL A 260 7.41 -21.96 -12.59
CA VAL A 260 7.09 -22.40 -13.96
C VAL A 260 5.76 -23.16 -14.01
N ARG A 261 5.51 -24.03 -13.03
CA ARG A 261 4.28 -24.81 -12.92
C ARG A 261 3.06 -23.93 -12.63
N GLU A 262 3.19 -23.02 -11.66
CA GLU A 262 2.12 -22.14 -11.24
C GLU A 262 1.95 -20.93 -12.18
N LYS A 263 2.90 -20.71 -13.09
CA LYS A 263 2.95 -19.54 -13.96
C LYS A 263 2.81 -18.21 -13.20
N SER A 264 3.45 -18.15 -12.04
CA SER A 264 3.44 -16.99 -11.17
C SER A 264 4.75 -16.85 -10.40
N ILE A 265 5.13 -15.60 -10.13
CA ILE A 265 6.27 -15.26 -9.29
C ILE A 265 5.75 -14.69 -7.99
N VAL A 266 6.26 -15.19 -6.88
CA VAL A 266 6.02 -14.66 -5.54
C VAL A 266 7.35 -14.18 -4.97
N VAL A 267 7.40 -12.96 -4.47
CA VAL A 267 8.58 -12.47 -3.74
C VAL A 267 8.47 -13.01 -2.31
N ASP A 268 9.06 -14.18 -2.09
CA ASP A 268 9.12 -14.85 -0.80
C ASP A 268 10.48 -14.63 -0.14
N ASP A 269 10.52 -14.58 1.19
CA ASP A 269 11.78 -14.63 1.92
C ASP A 269 12.27 -16.10 1.97
N ILE A 270 13.57 -16.31 1.75
CA ILE A 270 14.20 -17.62 1.86
C ILE A 270 13.97 -18.26 3.25
N LEU A 271 13.78 -17.44 4.29
CA LEU A 271 13.49 -17.92 5.64
C LEU A 271 12.07 -18.50 5.74
N ASP A 272 11.09 -17.90 5.08
CA ASP A 272 9.72 -18.41 5.01
C ASP A 272 9.70 -19.73 4.22
N TYR A 273 10.48 -19.82 3.15
CA TYR A 273 10.62 -21.04 2.36
C TYR A 273 11.24 -22.21 3.16
N LYS A 274 12.17 -21.89 4.07
CA LYS A 274 12.80 -22.89 4.97
C LYS A 274 11.96 -23.20 6.21
N GLY A 275 10.73 -22.64 6.33
CA GLY A 275 9.79 -22.93 7.42
C GLY A 275 10.04 -22.17 8.72
N TYR A 276 10.87 -21.13 8.70
CA TYR A 276 11.02 -20.23 9.84
C TYR A 276 9.87 -19.22 9.85
N VAL A 277 8.94 -19.39 10.78
CA VAL A 277 7.78 -18.51 10.93
C VAL A 277 8.24 -17.13 11.39
N ALA A 278 8.17 -16.16 10.52
CA ALA A 278 8.40 -14.78 10.87
C ALA A 278 7.08 -14.05 11.22
N THR A 279 7.19 -13.05 12.08
CA THR A 279 6.13 -12.07 12.39
C THR A 279 5.48 -11.49 11.12
N LYS A 280 4.32 -10.85 11.25
CA LYS A 280 3.58 -10.21 10.14
C LYS A 280 4.52 -9.45 9.20
N ARG A 281 4.73 -9.96 7.99
CA ARG A 281 5.51 -9.34 6.92
C ARG A 281 4.61 -8.92 5.77
N LEU A 282 5.08 -7.95 4.99
CA LEU A 282 4.46 -7.58 3.72
C LEU A 282 4.56 -8.78 2.77
N ARG A 283 3.44 -9.18 2.18
CA ARG A 283 3.39 -10.23 1.15
C ARG A 283 2.81 -9.63 -0.12
N PRO A 284 3.65 -9.34 -1.12
CA PRO A 284 3.20 -8.87 -2.43
C PRO A 284 2.29 -9.89 -3.10
N LEU A 285 1.37 -9.41 -3.92
CA LEU A 285 0.55 -10.30 -4.74
C LEU A 285 1.42 -11.02 -5.78
N PRO A 286 1.09 -12.29 -6.12
CA PRO A 286 1.79 -13.02 -7.17
C PRO A 286 1.72 -12.28 -8.51
N ILE A 287 2.86 -12.24 -9.22
CA ILE A 287 2.96 -11.66 -10.56
C ILE A 287 2.83 -12.78 -11.59
N PRO A 288 1.94 -12.68 -12.60
CA PRO A 288 1.85 -13.66 -13.68
C PRO A 288 3.19 -13.82 -14.40
N LEU A 289 3.63 -15.07 -14.63
CA LEU A 289 4.89 -15.40 -15.27
C LEU A 289 4.66 -15.99 -16.67
N ASP A 290 5.25 -15.32 -17.68
CA ASP A 290 5.36 -15.82 -19.05
C ASP A 290 6.81 -15.71 -19.50
N VAL A 291 7.62 -16.70 -19.18
CA VAL A 291 9.05 -16.74 -19.48
C VAL A 291 9.44 -18.06 -20.14
N LYS A 292 10.38 -18.00 -21.07
CA LYS A 292 11.05 -19.17 -21.62
C LYS A 292 12.40 -19.36 -20.92
N ILE A 293 12.53 -20.45 -20.19
CA ILE A 293 13.75 -20.77 -19.44
C ILE A 293 14.65 -21.66 -20.31
N ILE A 294 15.90 -21.25 -20.41
CA ILE A 294 16.95 -21.99 -21.14
C ILE A 294 18.01 -22.40 -20.12
N LEU A 295 18.11 -23.71 -19.87
CA LEU A 295 19.15 -24.27 -19.03
C LEU A 295 20.34 -24.68 -19.92
N ILE A 296 21.50 -24.15 -19.60
CA ILE A 296 22.77 -24.55 -20.26
C ILE A 296 23.53 -25.43 -19.27
N GLY A 297 24.02 -26.58 -19.75
CA GLY A 297 24.77 -27.49 -18.87
C GLY A 297 25.37 -28.64 -19.62
N ALA A 298 26.18 -29.44 -18.92
CA ALA A 298 26.82 -30.64 -19.47
C ALA A 298 25.81 -31.76 -19.73
N SER A 299 26.08 -32.61 -20.70
CA SER A 299 25.25 -33.78 -21.02
C SER A 299 25.01 -34.68 -19.79
N ALA A 300 26.01 -34.81 -18.90
CA ALA A 300 25.90 -35.58 -17.67
C ALA A 300 24.80 -34.98 -16.72
N THR A 301 24.73 -33.64 -16.59
CA THR A 301 23.74 -32.93 -15.79
C THR A 301 22.34 -33.13 -16.36
N TYR A 302 22.19 -33.09 -17.69
CA TYR A 302 20.92 -33.39 -18.34
C TYR A 302 20.45 -34.81 -18.00
N HIS A 303 21.31 -35.84 -18.14
CA HIS A 303 20.95 -37.22 -17.83
C HIS A 303 20.65 -37.43 -16.35
N LEU A 304 21.33 -36.71 -15.46
CA LEU A 304 21.03 -36.73 -14.03
C LEU A 304 19.63 -36.24 -13.75
N LEU A 305 19.25 -35.04 -14.26
CA LEU A 305 17.93 -34.46 -14.11
C LEU A 305 16.84 -35.32 -14.73
N TYR A 306 17.08 -35.80 -15.96
CA TYR A 306 16.13 -36.64 -16.69
C TYR A 306 15.80 -37.96 -15.95
N ASN A 307 16.77 -38.58 -15.25
CA ASN A 307 16.56 -39.83 -14.56
C ASN A 307 16.10 -39.70 -13.10
N ARG A 308 16.25 -38.51 -12.48
CA ARG A 308 16.00 -38.34 -11.06
C ARG A 308 14.92 -37.31 -10.72
N ASP A 309 14.50 -36.54 -11.67
CA ASP A 309 13.52 -35.47 -11.46
C ASP A 309 12.42 -35.58 -12.50
N ASP A 310 11.27 -36.13 -12.08
CA ASP A 310 10.11 -36.32 -12.94
C ASP A 310 9.54 -34.99 -13.46
N ASP A 311 9.62 -33.93 -12.63
CA ASP A 311 9.18 -32.58 -13.00
C ASP A 311 10.01 -31.98 -14.12
N PHE A 312 11.33 -32.32 -14.19
CA PHE A 312 12.20 -31.81 -15.23
C PHE A 312 11.70 -32.21 -16.63
N VAL A 313 11.33 -33.47 -16.80
CA VAL A 313 10.85 -34.02 -18.09
C VAL A 313 9.55 -33.34 -18.52
N GLU A 314 8.69 -33.00 -17.55
CA GLU A 314 7.43 -32.34 -17.83
C GLU A 314 7.62 -30.87 -18.20
N LEU A 315 8.47 -30.15 -17.50
CA LEU A 315 8.67 -28.70 -17.64
C LEU A 315 9.62 -28.34 -18.80
N PHE A 316 10.69 -29.13 -19.00
CA PHE A 316 11.72 -28.89 -20.02
C PHE A 316 11.63 -29.91 -21.16
N LYS A 317 10.75 -29.65 -22.12
CA LYS A 317 10.41 -30.62 -23.17
C LYS A 317 11.35 -30.60 -24.39
N VAL A 318 12.16 -29.57 -24.52
CA VAL A 318 13.03 -29.39 -25.68
C VAL A 318 14.48 -29.54 -25.23
N LYS A 319 15.21 -30.48 -25.86
CA LYS A 319 16.64 -30.63 -25.73
C LYS A 319 17.30 -30.13 -27.01
N ALA A 320 18.25 -29.22 -26.90
CA ALA A 320 19.18 -28.86 -27.96
C ALA A 320 20.54 -29.49 -27.62
N ASP A 321 20.92 -30.45 -28.37
CA ASP A 321 22.19 -31.19 -28.16
C ASP A 321 23.29 -30.59 -29.05
N PHE A 322 24.38 -30.19 -28.45
CA PHE A 322 25.55 -29.69 -29.17
C PHE A 322 26.60 -30.79 -29.20
N ASP A 323 26.98 -31.17 -30.40
CA ASP A 323 28.05 -32.17 -30.57
C ASP A 323 29.40 -31.58 -30.13
N SER A 324 30.28 -32.45 -29.65
CA SER A 324 31.64 -32.12 -29.27
C SER A 324 32.62 -32.12 -30.48
N SER A 325 32.16 -32.61 -31.62
CA SER A 325 32.92 -32.71 -32.84
C SER A 325 32.16 -32.15 -34.08
N MET A 326 32.90 -31.66 -35.03
CA MET A 326 32.35 -31.10 -36.25
C MET A 326 33.09 -31.71 -37.46
N ASP A 327 32.34 -32.15 -38.46
CA ASP A 327 32.92 -32.70 -39.68
C ASP A 327 33.82 -31.70 -40.42
N ARG A 328 34.94 -32.16 -40.90
CA ARG A 328 35.90 -31.33 -41.61
C ARG A 328 35.45 -31.15 -43.08
N THR A 329 34.44 -30.34 -43.29
CA THR A 329 33.98 -29.86 -44.61
C THR A 329 34.59 -28.50 -44.97
N VAL A 330 34.54 -28.12 -46.24
CA VAL A 330 35.03 -26.80 -46.67
C VAL A 330 34.23 -25.68 -46.01
N GLU A 331 32.92 -25.85 -45.89
CA GLU A 331 32.02 -24.93 -45.22
C GLU A 331 32.36 -24.75 -43.73
N ASN A 332 32.61 -25.84 -43.03
CA ASN A 332 32.98 -25.80 -41.61
C ASN A 332 34.37 -25.18 -41.38
N ILE A 333 35.30 -25.36 -42.31
CA ILE A 333 36.61 -24.69 -42.27
C ILE A 333 36.43 -23.16 -42.42
N GLU A 334 35.57 -22.70 -43.34
CA GLU A 334 35.30 -21.29 -43.56
C GLU A 334 34.58 -20.68 -42.31
N ASN A 335 33.61 -21.38 -41.76
CA ASN A 335 32.92 -20.99 -40.53
C ASN A 335 33.89 -20.90 -39.33
N TYR A 336 34.82 -21.84 -39.22
CA TYR A 336 35.83 -21.82 -38.17
C TYR A 336 36.81 -20.64 -38.29
N ALA A 337 37.21 -20.32 -39.54
CA ALA A 337 38.03 -19.15 -39.83
C ALA A 337 37.27 -17.85 -39.48
N SER A 338 35.97 -17.75 -39.81
CA SER A 338 35.12 -16.62 -39.45
C SER A 338 34.98 -16.48 -37.93
N PHE A 339 34.81 -17.62 -37.21
CA PHE A 339 34.77 -17.64 -35.75
C PHE A 339 36.06 -17.09 -35.14
N ILE A 340 37.24 -17.51 -35.65
CA ILE A 340 38.53 -17.00 -35.16
C ILE A 340 38.63 -15.48 -35.41
N SER A 341 38.14 -14.98 -36.56
CA SER A 341 38.13 -13.56 -36.85
C SER A 341 37.25 -12.78 -35.90
N THR A 342 36.04 -13.31 -35.53
CA THR A 342 35.12 -12.72 -34.58
C THR A 342 35.75 -12.66 -33.18
N LEU A 343 36.39 -13.73 -32.74
CA LEU A 343 37.09 -13.72 -31.43
C LEU A 343 38.22 -12.68 -31.39
N CYS A 344 39.01 -12.57 -32.47
CA CYS A 344 40.03 -11.52 -32.54
C CYS A 344 39.46 -10.13 -32.44
N PHE A 345 38.30 -9.90 -33.03
CA PHE A 345 37.62 -8.61 -33.00
C PHE A 345 37.07 -8.31 -31.60
N GLU A 346 36.34 -9.25 -30.98
CA GLU A 346 35.72 -9.11 -29.66
C GLU A 346 36.76 -8.88 -28.56
N ASP A 347 37.85 -9.66 -28.59
CA ASP A 347 38.94 -9.58 -27.59
C ASP A 347 39.99 -8.50 -27.95
N SER A 348 39.77 -7.70 -29.00
CA SER A 348 40.71 -6.67 -29.46
C SER A 348 42.12 -7.24 -29.75
N LEU A 349 42.19 -8.46 -30.25
CA LEU A 349 43.43 -9.11 -30.64
C LEU A 349 43.83 -8.75 -32.08
N LEU A 350 45.12 -8.94 -32.41
CA LEU A 350 45.58 -8.84 -33.81
C LEU A 350 44.99 -9.97 -34.64
N HIS A 351 44.49 -9.62 -35.86
CA HIS A 351 44.01 -10.64 -36.78
C HIS A 351 45.13 -11.60 -37.22
N LEU A 352 44.76 -12.86 -37.30
CA LEU A 352 45.65 -13.92 -37.73
C LEU A 352 45.71 -13.96 -39.26
N ASP A 353 46.90 -14.30 -39.81
CA ASP A 353 47.03 -14.55 -41.23
C ASP A 353 46.52 -15.97 -41.62
N SER A 354 46.38 -16.22 -42.90
CA SER A 354 45.82 -17.48 -43.41
C SER A 354 46.68 -18.70 -43.00
N SER A 355 47.98 -18.53 -42.79
CA SER A 355 48.89 -19.61 -42.39
C SER A 355 48.67 -19.96 -40.90
N ALA A 356 48.46 -18.99 -40.03
CA ALA A 356 48.16 -19.17 -38.63
C ALA A 356 46.78 -19.82 -38.44
N VAL A 357 45.75 -19.33 -39.15
CA VAL A 357 44.40 -19.90 -39.17
C VAL A 357 44.45 -21.38 -39.62
N GLY A 358 45.17 -21.67 -40.71
CA GLY A 358 45.37 -23.03 -41.21
C GLY A 358 46.00 -23.96 -40.16
N ARG A 359 46.98 -23.45 -39.40
CA ARG A 359 47.64 -24.20 -38.31
C ARG A 359 46.70 -24.49 -37.13
N ILE A 360 45.84 -23.54 -36.78
CA ILE A 360 44.84 -23.75 -35.72
C ILE A 360 43.84 -24.82 -36.13
N ILE A 361 43.31 -24.74 -37.37
CA ILE A 361 42.40 -25.74 -37.94
C ILE A 361 43.03 -27.14 -37.98
N GLU A 362 44.32 -27.21 -38.39
CA GLU A 362 45.06 -28.49 -38.40
C GLU A 362 45.23 -29.06 -36.98
N TYR A 363 45.48 -28.21 -36.00
CA TYR A 363 45.62 -28.62 -34.62
C TYR A 363 44.28 -29.08 -34.01
N SER A 364 43.20 -28.39 -34.32
CA SER A 364 41.83 -28.72 -33.83
C SER A 364 41.31 -30.06 -34.44
N ALA A 365 41.88 -30.50 -35.57
CA ALA A 365 41.50 -31.77 -36.20
C ALA A 365 42.25 -33.01 -35.67
N ARG A 366 43.11 -32.85 -34.67
CA ARG A 366 43.84 -33.94 -33.98
C ARG A 366 43.11 -34.43 -32.74
#